data_caae8faa90491fe83d48f4f3e1c23a75
#
_entry.id   caae8faa90491fe83d48f4f3e1c23a75
#
_cell.length_a   1.000
_cell.length_b   1.000
_cell.length_c   1.000
_cell.angle_alpha   90.00
_cell.angle_beta   90.00
_cell.angle_gamma   90.00
#
_symmetry.space_group_name_H-M   'P 1'
#
loop_
_entity.id
_entity.type
_entity.pdbx_description
1 polymer ?
#
loop_
_entity_poly.entity_id
_entity_poly.type
_entity_poly.pdbx_seq_one_letter_code
_entity_poly.pdbx_strand_id
1 'polypeptide(L)'
;MIGGENEPVRRLTPIFQTLAPEQGWAHMGTHGAGHYVKMVHNGIEYSMMQGYAEGFELMAKSDYRLDLGKIADVWMHGSVVRSWLLELAVGALRQDQKHEQLKGYVQDSGEGRWMIQD
;
A
#
# COMPACT_ATOMS: atom_id res chain seq x y z
N MET A 1 1.46 14.47 1.08
CA MET A 1 2.67 14.72 1.91
C MET A 1 3.44 15.86 1.26
N ILE A 2 3.58 17.01 1.93
CA ILE A 2 4.17 18.22 1.37
C ILE A 2 5.38 18.60 2.23
N GLY A 3 6.53 18.87 1.61
CA GLY A 3 7.72 19.42 2.24
C GLY A 3 8.03 20.81 1.69
N GLY A 4 8.57 21.69 2.51
CA GLY A 4 8.93 23.05 2.10
C GLY A 4 8.86 24.04 3.26
N GLU A 5 9.23 25.29 2.98
CA GLU A 5 9.11 26.36 3.97
C GLU A 5 7.65 26.68 4.30
N ASN A 6 7.40 27.10 5.52
CA ASN A 6 6.05 27.32 6.06
C ASN A 6 5.23 28.33 5.23
N GLU A 7 5.83 29.43 4.78
CA GLU A 7 5.10 30.49 4.10
C GLU A 7 4.63 30.05 2.70
N PRO A 8 5.46 29.50 1.80
CA PRO A 8 5.01 28.93 0.53
C PRO A 8 3.94 27.84 0.68
N VAL A 9 4.12 26.92 1.64
CA VAL A 9 3.14 25.85 1.88
C VAL A 9 1.80 26.44 2.32
N ARG A 10 1.80 27.44 3.21
CA ARG A 10 0.58 28.12 3.64
C ARG A 10 -0.14 28.82 2.48
N ARG A 11 0.58 29.46 1.58
CA ARG A 11 0.00 30.12 0.39
C ARG A 11 -0.68 29.13 -0.55
N LEU A 12 -0.12 27.92 -0.68
CA LEU A 12 -0.63 26.88 -1.57
C LEU A 12 -1.68 25.98 -0.91
N THR A 13 -1.97 26.18 0.38
CA THR A 13 -2.98 25.40 1.13
C THR A 13 -4.33 25.23 0.39
N PRO A 14 -4.93 26.27 -0.19
CA PRO A 14 -6.20 26.10 -0.92
C PRO A 14 -6.10 25.13 -2.09
N ILE A 15 -4.95 25.07 -2.76
CA ILE A 15 -4.71 24.12 -3.87
C ILE A 15 -4.62 22.71 -3.31
N PHE A 16 -3.86 22.50 -2.24
CA PHE A 16 -3.72 21.17 -1.62
C PHE A 16 -5.05 20.63 -1.10
N GLN A 17 -5.87 21.50 -0.50
CA GLN A 17 -7.23 21.16 -0.03
C GLN A 17 -8.17 20.76 -1.17
N THR A 18 -7.99 21.34 -2.36
CA THR A 18 -8.81 21.00 -3.53
C THR A 18 -8.39 19.67 -4.17
N LEU A 19 -7.08 19.36 -4.14
CA LEU A 19 -6.52 18.18 -4.81
C LEU A 19 -6.55 16.91 -3.94
N ALA A 20 -6.54 17.05 -2.63
CA ALA A 20 -6.50 15.91 -1.71
C ALA A 20 -7.90 15.59 -1.16
N PRO A 21 -8.18 14.33 -0.83
CA PRO A 21 -9.37 13.99 -0.06
C PRO A 21 -9.31 14.63 1.34
N GLU A 22 -10.45 14.69 2.01
CA GLU A 22 -10.52 15.21 3.37
C GLU A 22 -9.47 14.54 4.27
N GLN A 23 -8.69 15.34 5.00
CA GLN A 23 -7.54 14.92 5.82
C GLN A 23 -6.42 14.18 5.03
N GLY A 24 -6.46 14.20 3.72
CA GLY A 24 -5.51 13.45 2.86
C GLY A 24 -4.20 14.18 2.57
N TRP A 25 -3.94 15.37 3.15
CA TRP A 25 -2.67 16.08 3.01
C TRP A 25 -2.20 16.68 4.33
N ALA A 26 -0.89 16.84 4.46
CA ALA A 26 -0.30 17.59 5.55
C ALA A 26 1.11 18.09 5.17
N HIS A 27 1.55 19.13 5.89
CA HIS A 27 2.91 19.64 5.82
C HIS A 27 3.81 18.77 6.70
N MET A 28 4.77 18.08 6.10
CA MET A 28 5.64 17.09 6.76
C MET A 28 6.90 17.71 7.36
N GLY A 29 7.28 18.92 6.95
CA GLY A 29 8.49 19.59 7.37
C GLY A 29 9.15 20.37 6.25
N THR A 30 10.42 20.71 6.41
CA THR A 30 11.21 21.52 5.47
C THR A 30 11.42 20.84 4.11
N HIS A 31 12.27 21.41 3.28
CA HIS A 31 12.60 20.88 1.95
C HIS A 31 13.01 19.40 2.00
N GLY A 32 12.47 18.59 1.10
CA GLY A 32 12.71 17.16 1.02
C GLY A 32 11.86 16.30 1.95
N ALA A 33 11.33 16.82 3.07
CA ALA A 33 10.59 16.04 4.06
C ALA A 33 9.38 15.30 3.45
N GLY A 34 8.63 15.92 2.54
CA GLY A 34 7.50 15.28 1.87
C GLY A 34 7.91 14.08 1.02
N HIS A 35 9.02 14.19 0.29
CA HIS A 35 9.58 13.11 -0.51
C HIS A 35 10.11 11.98 0.37
N TYR A 36 10.86 12.31 1.42
CA TYR A 36 11.36 11.33 2.37
C TYR A 36 10.22 10.52 3.02
N VAL A 37 9.20 11.20 3.54
CA VAL A 37 8.03 10.53 4.14
C VAL A 37 7.31 9.64 3.13
N LYS A 38 7.17 10.08 1.85
CA LYS A 38 6.56 9.26 0.80
C LYS A 38 7.42 8.05 0.44
N MET A 39 8.72 8.20 0.40
CA MET A 39 9.66 7.11 0.15
C MET A 39 9.56 6.03 1.24
N VAL A 40 9.55 6.41 2.51
CA VAL A 40 9.35 5.47 3.63
C VAL A 40 7.98 4.81 3.56
N HIS A 41 6.92 5.57 3.23
CA HIS A 41 5.58 4.99 3.00
C HIS A 41 5.62 3.89 1.93
N ASN A 42 6.29 4.12 0.80
CA ASN A 42 6.39 3.12 -0.25
C ASN A 42 7.13 1.86 0.21
N GLY A 43 8.19 1.99 1.00
CA GLY A 43 8.86 0.83 1.58
C GLY A 43 7.97 0.00 2.49
N ILE A 44 7.14 0.65 3.31
CA ILE A 44 6.13 -0.02 4.14
C ILE A 44 5.10 -0.73 3.25
N GLU A 45 4.62 -0.06 2.19
CA GLU A 45 3.67 -0.62 1.23
C GLU A 45 4.19 -1.91 0.59
N TYR A 46 5.42 -1.90 0.07
CA TYR A 46 6.05 -3.10 -0.51
C TYR A 46 6.24 -4.22 0.51
N SER A 47 6.59 -3.89 1.76
CA SER A 47 6.72 -4.88 2.84
C SER A 47 5.37 -5.52 3.17
N MET A 48 4.29 -4.75 3.18
CA MET A 48 2.93 -5.26 3.37
C MET A 48 2.50 -6.16 2.20
N MET A 49 2.77 -5.75 0.96
CA MET A 49 2.48 -6.57 -0.23
C MET A 49 3.20 -7.91 -0.17
N GLN A 50 4.47 -7.92 0.22
CA GLN A 50 5.25 -9.14 0.38
C GLN A 50 4.66 -10.03 1.49
N GLY A 51 4.30 -9.46 2.63
CA GLY A 51 3.66 -10.19 3.72
C GLY A 51 2.34 -10.85 3.30
N TYR A 52 1.50 -10.16 2.53
CA TYR A 52 0.28 -10.76 1.97
C TYR A 52 0.60 -11.86 0.97
N ALA A 53 1.54 -11.63 0.05
CA ALA A 53 1.89 -12.62 -0.97
C ALA A 53 2.39 -13.93 -0.34
N GLU A 54 3.30 -13.86 0.60
CA GLU A 54 3.82 -15.04 1.32
C GLU A 54 2.74 -15.72 2.16
N GLY A 55 1.90 -14.97 2.86
CA GLY A 55 0.81 -15.52 3.67
C GLY A 55 -0.24 -16.24 2.82
N PHE A 56 -0.66 -15.65 1.71
CA PHE A 56 -1.62 -16.29 0.80
C PHE A 56 -0.99 -17.48 0.08
N GLU A 57 0.27 -17.42 -0.34
CA GLU A 57 0.98 -18.56 -0.92
C GLU A 57 1.07 -19.74 0.07
N LEU A 58 1.40 -19.46 1.33
CA LEU A 58 1.45 -20.48 2.38
C LEU A 58 0.10 -21.18 2.56
N MET A 59 -0.98 -20.40 2.59
CA MET A 59 -2.35 -20.96 2.68
C MET A 59 -2.74 -21.76 1.42
N ALA A 60 -2.38 -21.26 0.23
CA ALA A 60 -2.66 -21.95 -1.04
C ALA A 60 -1.97 -23.33 -1.13
N LYS A 61 -0.76 -23.44 -0.56
CA LYS A 61 0.04 -24.68 -0.54
C LYS A 61 -0.25 -25.60 0.65
N SER A 62 -1.16 -25.22 1.53
CA SER A 62 -1.54 -26.04 2.68
C SER A 62 -2.39 -27.24 2.26
N ASP A 63 -2.46 -28.27 3.13
CA ASP A 63 -3.33 -29.43 2.93
C ASP A 63 -4.83 -29.12 3.10
N TYR A 64 -5.14 -27.90 3.54
CA TYR A 64 -6.53 -27.43 3.68
C TYR A 64 -7.07 -26.93 2.35
N ARG A 65 -8.35 -27.19 2.10
CA ARG A 65 -9.06 -26.63 0.94
C ARG A 65 -9.61 -25.25 1.29
N LEU A 66 -8.75 -24.22 1.24
CA LEU A 66 -9.06 -22.87 1.66
C LEU A 66 -9.60 -22.03 0.50
N ASP A 67 -10.66 -21.27 0.76
CA ASP A 67 -11.12 -20.19 -0.11
C ASP A 67 -10.42 -18.90 0.29
N LEU A 68 -9.33 -18.57 -0.41
CA LEU A 68 -8.49 -17.42 -0.09
C LEU A 68 -9.24 -16.09 -0.27
N GLY A 69 -10.12 -16.00 -1.26
CA GLY A 69 -10.96 -14.83 -1.48
C GLY A 69 -11.90 -14.56 -0.31
N LYS A 70 -12.52 -15.62 0.23
CA LYS A 70 -13.39 -15.53 1.40
C LYS A 70 -12.60 -15.18 2.67
N ILE A 71 -11.41 -15.75 2.83
CA ILE A 71 -10.51 -15.45 3.98
C ILE A 71 -10.12 -13.98 3.96
N ALA A 72 -9.62 -13.50 2.82
CA ALA A 72 -9.25 -12.10 2.64
C ALA A 72 -10.41 -11.14 2.93
N ASP A 73 -11.62 -11.48 2.48
CA ASP A 73 -12.83 -10.70 2.73
C ASP A 73 -13.18 -10.63 4.23
N VAL A 74 -13.10 -11.75 4.93
CA VAL A 74 -13.32 -11.78 6.39
C VAL A 74 -12.30 -10.87 7.10
N TRP A 75 -11.04 -10.89 6.67
CA TRP A 75 -10.00 -10.04 7.27
C TRP A 75 -10.25 -8.54 7.04
N MET A 76 -10.97 -8.16 5.98
CA MET A 76 -11.38 -6.77 5.77
C MET A 76 -12.36 -6.26 6.84
N HIS A 77 -13.09 -7.14 7.53
CA HIS A 77 -14.20 -6.76 8.43
C HIS A 77 -13.88 -6.81 9.92
N GLY A 78 -12.70 -7.22 10.32
CA GLY A 78 -12.39 -7.28 11.75
C GLY A 78 -10.99 -7.78 12.10
N SER A 79 -10.05 -7.66 11.17
CA SER A 79 -8.67 -8.09 11.36
C SER A 79 -7.71 -6.91 11.43
N VAL A 80 -6.63 -7.07 12.18
CA VAL A 80 -5.55 -6.09 12.30
C VAL A 80 -4.80 -5.86 10.98
N VAL A 81 -4.84 -6.81 10.05
CA VAL A 81 -4.23 -6.70 8.71
C VAL A 81 -5.13 -5.99 7.68
N ARG A 82 -6.24 -5.41 8.11
CA ARG A 82 -7.10 -4.63 7.23
C ARG A 82 -6.33 -3.47 6.59
N SER A 83 -6.40 -3.36 5.26
CA SER A 83 -5.77 -2.27 4.50
C SER A 83 -6.39 -2.15 3.11
N TRP A 84 -6.12 -1.05 2.42
CA TRP A 84 -6.50 -0.92 1.00
C TRP A 84 -5.80 -1.96 0.12
N LEU A 85 -4.56 -2.33 0.44
CA LEU A 85 -3.87 -3.43 -0.26
C LEU A 85 -4.61 -4.77 -0.11
N LEU A 86 -5.12 -5.07 1.07
CA LEU A 86 -5.93 -6.28 1.28
C LEU A 86 -7.24 -6.23 0.50
N GLU A 87 -7.90 -5.08 0.41
CA GLU A 87 -9.11 -4.88 -0.40
C GLU A 87 -8.85 -5.19 -1.88
N LEU A 88 -7.74 -4.71 -2.42
CA LEU A 88 -7.32 -5.03 -3.79
C LEU A 88 -7.02 -6.53 -3.96
N ALA A 89 -6.39 -7.16 -2.97
CA ALA A 89 -6.12 -8.61 -2.97
C ALA A 89 -7.42 -9.43 -2.96
N VAL A 90 -8.45 -9.03 -2.22
CA VAL A 90 -9.79 -9.67 -2.26
C VAL A 90 -10.33 -9.73 -3.68
N GLY A 91 -10.25 -8.62 -4.42
CA GLY A 91 -10.68 -8.56 -5.82
C GLY A 91 -9.93 -9.55 -6.71
N ALA A 92 -8.61 -9.57 -6.62
CA ALA A 92 -7.75 -10.44 -7.41
C ALA A 92 -7.98 -11.93 -7.11
N LEU A 93 -8.04 -12.31 -5.83
CA LEU A 93 -8.25 -13.72 -5.40
C LEU A 93 -9.64 -14.25 -5.75
N ARG A 94 -10.66 -13.38 -5.80
CA ARG A 94 -12.02 -13.77 -6.24
C ARG A 94 -12.09 -13.99 -7.75
N GLN A 95 -11.33 -13.25 -8.53
CA GLN A 95 -11.30 -13.39 -10.00
C GLN A 95 -10.51 -14.62 -10.43
N ASP A 96 -9.46 -14.96 -9.72
CA ASP A 96 -8.58 -16.11 -10.04
C ASP A 96 -8.53 -17.11 -8.87
N GLN A 97 -9.64 -17.80 -8.65
CA GLN A 97 -9.77 -18.81 -7.59
C GLN A 97 -8.80 -19.99 -7.72
N LYS A 98 -8.27 -20.23 -8.91
CA LYS A 98 -7.31 -21.32 -9.17
C LYS A 98 -5.86 -20.85 -9.13
N HIS A 99 -5.62 -19.56 -8.97
CA HIS A 99 -4.29 -18.94 -8.97
C HIS A 99 -3.46 -19.25 -10.25
N GLU A 100 -4.13 -19.41 -11.38
CA GLU A 100 -3.50 -19.72 -12.67
C GLU A 100 -3.04 -18.46 -13.42
N GLN A 101 -3.68 -17.32 -13.17
CA GLN A 101 -3.41 -16.05 -13.84
C GLN A 101 -2.51 -15.12 -13.01
N LEU A 102 -2.55 -15.24 -11.68
CA LEU A 102 -1.69 -14.48 -10.79
C LEU A 102 -0.24 -14.97 -10.94
N LYS A 103 0.59 -14.14 -11.52
CA LYS A 103 2.02 -14.42 -11.71
C LYS A 103 2.84 -13.63 -10.70
N GLY A 104 3.89 -14.24 -10.16
CA GLY A 104 4.85 -13.59 -9.26
C GLY A 104 5.72 -12.57 -10.00
N TYR A 105 5.10 -11.48 -10.47
CA TYR A 105 5.79 -10.40 -11.17
C TYR A 105 5.44 -9.05 -10.54
N VAL A 106 6.47 -8.31 -10.15
CA VAL A 106 6.38 -6.91 -9.72
C VAL A 106 7.34 -6.10 -10.58
N GLN A 107 6.83 -5.07 -11.24
CA GLN A 107 7.67 -4.15 -12.01
C GLN A 107 8.57 -3.36 -11.06
N ASP A 108 9.88 -3.37 -11.30
CA ASP A 108 10.82 -2.51 -10.55
C ASP A 108 10.66 -1.06 -10.99
N SER A 109 9.84 -0.31 -10.27
CA SER A 109 9.69 1.13 -10.44
C SER A 109 10.77 1.95 -9.72
N GLY A 110 11.60 1.30 -8.89
CA GLY A 110 12.59 1.93 -8.02
C GLY A 110 12.03 2.38 -6.66
N GLU A 111 10.71 2.48 -6.50
CA GLU A 111 10.07 3.08 -5.31
C GLU A 111 10.39 2.34 -4.00
N GLY A 112 10.41 1.00 -4.01
CA GLY A 112 10.82 0.21 -2.85
C GLY A 112 12.33 0.26 -2.61
N ARG A 113 13.12 0.28 -3.67
CA ARG A 113 14.59 0.28 -3.61
C ARG A 113 15.16 1.58 -3.05
N TRP A 114 14.58 2.74 -3.37
CA TRP A 114 15.06 4.03 -2.88
C TRP A 114 15.06 4.11 -1.35
N MET A 115 14.10 3.49 -0.67
CA MET A 115 14.09 3.45 0.79
C MET A 115 15.31 2.74 1.39
N ILE A 116 15.92 1.80 0.66
CA ILE A 116 17.08 1.04 1.15
C ILE A 116 18.40 1.78 0.85
N GLN A 117 18.40 2.65 -0.14
CA GLN A 117 19.59 3.35 -0.63
C GLN A 117 19.87 4.66 0.11
N ASP A 118 18.85 5.30 0.70
CA ASP A 118 18.93 6.52 1.50
C ASP A 118 18.93 6.23 3.01
#